data_e9f75d42138712d3770329dba3db2c5e
#
_entry.id   e9f75d42138712d3770329dba3db2c5e
#
_cell.length_a   1.000
_cell.length_b   1.000
_cell.length_c   1.000
_cell.angle_alpha   90.00
_cell.angle_beta   90.00
_cell.angle_gamma   90.00
#
_symmetry.space_group_name_H-M   'P 1'
#
loop_
_entity.id
_entity.type
_entity.pdbx_description
1 polymer ?
#
loop_
_entity_poly.entity_id
_entity_poly.type
_entity_poly.pdbx_seq_one_letter_code
_entity_poly.pdbx_strand_id
1 'polypeptide(L)'
;VTRWLLVPPLGLLAIGLIGPLIAVVAAGVAADGPVGMVTGPFSSATFLAAAGRTIWLSALVTLGTVVLGVAYAAALVAAPRRLAAALFGVLFLTFWVSLLVRTFGWVLTLQPAGALDVLAGHQLDLYQTTPGLVPAMIHILLPYLVLPVYADLRGLDAAQLRAARSLGGGEWLTIRSVVLPAIRPGLVAGAVIVFVLSLGFYVTPAFLGGPGGQVVAIVIGTQFGRLTDLGGAAAMGVLLLVATLGLYLLADRFLGIGRSWDAAVGRD
;
A
#
# COMPACT_ATOMS: atom_id res chain seq x y z
N VAL A 1 37.71 7.41 -7.72
CA VAL A 1 37.03 8.54 -8.43
C VAL A 1 35.53 8.49 -8.26
N THR A 2 34.91 7.31 -8.24
CA THR A 2 33.44 7.11 -8.24
C THR A 2 32.74 7.55 -6.94
N ARG A 3 33.42 7.53 -5.79
CA ARG A 3 32.81 7.89 -4.49
C ARG A 3 32.42 9.37 -4.37
N TRP A 4 33.17 10.29 -4.97
CA TRP A 4 32.86 11.72 -4.95
C TRP A 4 31.65 12.09 -5.80
N LEU A 5 31.33 11.32 -6.83
CA LEU A 5 30.14 11.51 -7.66
C LEU A 5 28.82 11.18 -6.90
N LEU A 6 28.90 10.41 -5.82
CA LEU A 6 27.74 10.08 -4.98
C LEU A 6 27.43 11.17 -3.93
N VAL A 7 28.38 12.06 -3.63
CA VAL A 7 28.22 13.09 -2.59
C VAL A 7 27.10 14.09 -2.92
N PRO A 8 27.02 14.68 -4.13
CA PRO A 8 25.94 15.61 -4.45
C PRO A 8 24.53 14.99 -4.38
N PRO A 9 24.23 13.84 -5.00
CA PRO A 9 22.89 13.25 -4.92
C PRO A 9 22.56 12.77 -3.51
N LEU A 10 23.50 12.20 -2.76
CA LEU A 10 23.27 11.79 -1.36
C LEU A 10 23.06 13.00 -0.46
N GLY A 11 23.80 14.09 -0.66
CA GLY A 11 23.61 15.35 0.05
C GLY A 11 22.23 15.97 -0.20
N LEU A 12 21.79 15.99 -1.46
CA LEU A 12 20.46 16.47 -1.83
C LEU A 12 19.35 15.63 -1.18
N LEU A 13 19.49 14.30 -1.23
CA LEU A 13 18.55 13.38 -0.58
C LEU A 13 18.54 13.54 0.95
N ALA A 14 19.72 13.68 1.56
CA ALA A 14 19.80 13.88 3.00
C ALA A 14 19.15 15.20 3.43
N ILE A 15 19.44 16.31 2.75
CA ILE A 15 18.84 17.61 3.05
C ILE A 15 17.32 17.58 2.78
N GLY A 16 16.90 17.03 1.64
CA GLY A 16 15.49 16.99 1.24
C GLY A 16 14.63 16.07 2.09
N LEU A 17 15.20 15.03 2.70
CA LEU A 17 14.48 14.08 3.57
C LEU A 17 14.66 14.42 5.05
N ILE A 18 15.89 14.57 5.50
CA ILE A 18 16.22 14.74 6.94
C ILE A 18 15.85 16.15 7.41
N GLY A 19 16.07 17.17 6.57
CA GLY A 19 15.74 18.56 6.91
C GLY A 19 14.27 18.76 7.32
N PRO A 20 13.30 18.41 6.48
CA PRO A 20 11.87 18.47 6.82
C PRO A 20 11.50 17.61 8.04
N LEU A 21 12.08 16.41 8.19
CA LEU A 21 11.85 15.56 9.36
C LEU A 21 12.31 16.20 10.65
N ILE A 22 13.51 16.79 10.66
CA ILE A 22 14.02 17.54 11.82
C ILE A 22 13.10 18.74 12.12
N ALA A 23 12.65 19.47 11.09
CA ALA A 23 11.75 20.60 11.28
C ALA A 23 10.41 20.18 11.91
N VAL A 24 9.84 19.07 11.48
CA VAL A 24 8.60 18.51 12.05
C VAL A 24 8.81 18.07 13.50
N VAL A 25 9.89 17.35 13.79
CA VAL A 25 10.22 16.93 15.17
C VAL A 25 10.45 18.15 16.06
N ALA A 26 11.20 19.14 15.59
CA ALA A 26 11.47 20.36 16.34
C ALA A 26 10.17 21.14 16.63
N ALA A 27 9.25 21.24 15.66
CA ALA A 27 7.95 21.88 15.84
C ALA A 27 7.11 21.16 16.90
N GLY A 28 7.06 19.82 16.89
CA GLY A 28 6.35 19.05 17.89
C GLY A 28 6.94 19.19 19.31
N VAL A 29 8.27 19.13 19.40
CA VAL A 29 8.97 19.32 20.70
C VAL A 29 8.82 20.76 21.21
N ALA A 30 8.82 21.76 20.34
CA ALA A 30 8.65 23.16 20.73
C ALA A 30 7.23 23.45 21.27
N ALA A 31 6.22 22.74 20.76
CA ALA A 31 4.83 22.93 21.18
C ALA A 31 4.53 22.29 22.55
N ASP A 32 4.86 21.00 22.72
CA ASP A 32 4.40 20.19 23.85
C ASP A 32 5.55 19.58 24.68
N GLY A 33 6.78 19.93 24.33
CA GLY A 33 7.98 19.32 24.88
C GLY A 33 8.20 17.87 24.39
N PRO A 34 9.34 17.24 24.68
CA PRO A 34 9.69 15.91 24.17
C PRO A 34 8.74 14.80 24.68
N VAL A 35 8.26 14.93 25.91
CA VAL A 35 7.33 13.95 26.51
C VAL A 35 5.92 14.16 25.96
N GLY A 36 5.44 15.41 25.91
CA GLY A 36 4.11 15.74 25.37
C GLY A 36 3.96 15.36 23.91
N MET A 37 4.99 15.54 23.10
CA MET A 37 5.01 15.11 21.70
C MET A 37 4.75 13.60 21.55
N VAL A 38 5.24 12.78 22.46
CA VAL A 38 5.03 11.31 22.41
C VAL A 38 3.69 10.92 23.03
N THR A 39 3.33 11.50 24.18
CA THR A 39 2.16 11.08 24.96
C THR A 39 0.87 11.79 24.56
N GLY A 40 0.95 13.01 24.03
CA GLY A 40 -0.21 13.82 23.65
C GLY A 40 -1.17 13.12 22.69
N PRO A 41 -0.73 12.53 21.57
CA PRO A 41 -1.60 11.80 20.67
C PRO A 41 -2.33 10.63 21.33
N PHE A 42 -1.71 9.93 22.27
CA PHE A 42 -2.34 8.80 22.97
C PHE A 42 -3.42 9.23 23.96
N SER A 43 -3.46 10.49 24.39
CA SER A 43 -4.56 11.06 25.19
C SER A 43 -5.77 11.45 24.33
N SER A 44 -5.62 11.52 23.00
CA SER A 44 -6.69 11.88 22.08
C SER A 44 -7.51 10.67 21.67
N ALA A 45 -8.77 10.60 22.09
CA ALA A 45 -9.70 9.54 21.66
C ALA A 45 -9.88 9.52 20.13
N THR A 46 -9.86 10.70 19.48
CA THR A 46 -9.94 10.82 18.02
C THR A 46 -8.74 10.17 17.32
N PHE A 47 -7.53 10.41 17.85
CA PHE A 47 -6.32 9.80 17.29
C PHE A 47 -6.33 8.27 17.45
N LEU A 48 -6.67 7.76 18.64
CA LEU A 48 -6.73 6.31 18.91
C LEU A 48 -7.77 5.61 18.02
N ALA A 49 -8.95 6.22 17.87
CA ALA A 49 -9.98 5.68 16.96
C ALA A 49 -9.51 5.68 15.49
N ALA A 50 -8.85 6.77 15.05
CA ALA A 50 -8.30 6.87 13.71
C ALA A 50 -7.15 5.87 13.49
N ALA A 51 -6.28 5.65 14.48
CA ALA A 51 -5.20 4.69 14.43
C ALA A 51 -5.73 3.24 14.28
N GLY A 52 -6.69 2.86 15.11
CA GLY A 52 -7.35 1.56 15.00
C GLY A 52 -8.00 1.35 13.62
N ARG A 53 -8.69 2.39 13.12
CA ARG A 53 -9.31 2.34 11.80
C ARG A 53 -8.28 2.27 10.67
N THR A 54 -7.19 3.03 10.75
CA THR A 54 -6.10 2.99 9.76
C THR A 54 -5.52 1.59 9.64
N ILE A 55 -5.21 0.93 10.76
CA ILE A 55 -4.67 -0.43 10.79
C ILE A 55 -5.69 -1.42 10.19
N TRP A 56 -6.94 -1.35 10.62
CA TRP A 56 -8.00 -2.24 10.13
C TRP A 56 -8.26 -2.06 8.63
N LEU A 57 -8.37 -0.82 8.15
CA LEU A 57 -8.57 -0.51 6.74
C LEU A 57 -7.37 -0.98 5.91
N SER A 58 -6.14 -0.72 6.38
CA SER A 58 -4.92 -1.16 5.70
C SER A 58 -4.83 -2.70 5.61
N ALA A 59 -5.21 -3.41 6.67
CA ALA A 59 -5.27 -4.87 6.67
C ALA A 59 -6.32 -5.40 5.66
N LEU A 60 -7.52 -4.81 5.66
CA LEU A 60 -8.59 -5.19 4.74
C LEU A 60 -8.23 -4.94 3.28
N VAL A 61 -7.66 -3.76 2.98
CA VAL A 61 -7.18 -3.41 1.63
C VAL A 61 -6.05 -4.34 1.20
N THR A 62 -5.10 -4.63 2.09
CA THR A 62 -3.99 -5.55 1.79
C THR A 62 -4.51 -6.95 1.49
N LEU A 63 -5.42 -7.47 2.31
CA LEU A 63 -6.02 -8.79 2.08
C LEU A 63 -6.76 -8.85 0.74
N GLY A 64 -7.60 -7.85 0.45
CA GLY A 64 -8.30 -7.75 -0.82
C GLY A 64 -7.35 -7.64 -2.01
N THR A 65 -6.28 -6.84 -1.86
CA THR A 65 -5.24 -6.71 -2.90
C THR A 65 -4.47 -8.02 -3.09
N VAL A 66 -4.19 -8.77 -2.03
CA VAL A 66 -3.55 -10.11 -2.11
C VAL A 66 -4.43 -11.06 -2.92
N VAL A 67 -5.71 -11.15 -2.58
CA VAL A 67 -6.63 -12.06 -3.29
C VAL A 67 -6.74 -11.70 -4.77
N LEU A 68 -7.04 -10.44 -5.08
CA LEU A 68 -7.23 -9.99 -6.47
C LEU A 68 -5.91 -9.93 -7.24
N GLY A 69 -4.82 -9.54 -6.60
CA GLY A 69 -3.51 -9.39 -7.23
C GLY A 69 -2.88 -10.73 -7.59
N VAL A 70 -3.01 -11.75 -6.75
CA VAL A 70 -2.56 -13.11 -7.07
C VAL A 70 -3.37 -13.66 -8.25
N ALA A 71 -4.69 -13.49 -8.25
CA ALA A 71 -5.56 -13.90 -9.35
C ALA A 71 -5.19 -13.16 -10.65
N TYR A 72 -4.93 -11.85 -10.58
CA TYR A 72 -4.52 -11.05 -11.72
C TYR A 72 -3.14 -11.47 -12.26
N ALA A 73 -2.16 -11.68 -11.38
CA ALA A 73 -0.83 -12.15 -11.77
C ALA A 73 -0.88 -13.55 -12.42
N ALA A 74 -1.70 -14.46 -11.88
CA ALA A 74 -1.93 -15.76 -12.48
C ALA A 74 -2.58 -15.64 -13.87
N ALA A 75 -3.58 -14.76 -14.03
CA ALA A 75 -4.20 -14.48 -15.32
C ALA A 75 -3.19 -13.94 -16.34
N LEU A 76 -2.28 -13.04 -15.93
CA LEU A 76 -1.21 -12.53 -16.80
C LEU A 76 -0.27 -13.63 -17.33
N VAL A 77 0.01 -14.63 -16.50
CA VAL A 77 0.90 -15.74 -16.91
C VAL A 77 0.15 -16.76 -17.79
N ALA A 78 -1.12 -17.04 -17.49
CA ALA A 78 -1.91 -18.03 -18.20
C ALA A 78 -2.53 -17.49 -19.50
N ALA A 79 -2.67 -16.19 -19.66
CA ALA A 79 -3.34 -15.59 -20.81
C ALA A 79 -2.52 -15.67 -22.10
N PRO A 80 -3.18 -15.81 -23.27
CA PRO A 80 -2.51 -15.69 -24.55
C PRO A 80 -1.88 -14.31 -24.72
N ARG A 81 -0.79 -14.22 -25.50
CA ARG A 81 0.06 -13.02 -25.63
C ARG A 81 -0.72 -11.71 -25.79
N ARG A 82 -1.79 -11.69 -26.61
CA ARG A 82 -2.61 -10.50 -26.86
C ARG A 82 -3.36 -10.05 -25.60
N LEU A 83 -3.97 -11.00 -24.90
CA LEU A 83 -4.72 -10.72 -23.67
C LEU A 83 -3.76 -10.32 -22.53
N ALA A 84 -2.64 -11.02 -22.40
CA ALA A 84 -1.60 -10.64 -21.42
C ALA A 84 -1.10 -9.21 -21.66
N ALA A 85 -0.85 -8.83 -22.92
CA ALA A 85 -0.44 -7.46 -23.27
C ALA A 85 -1.52 -6.43 -22.92
N ALA A 86 -2.81 -6.74 -23.17
CA ALA A 86 -3.91 -5.86 -22.79
C ALA A 86 -4.04 -5.72 -21.27
N LEU A 87 -3.97 -6.83 -20.52
CA LEU A 87 -3.98 -6.81 -19.04
C LEU A 87 -2.80 -6.01 -18.48
N PHE A 88 -1.58 -6.21 -19.03
CA PHE A 88 -0.44 -5.38 -18.66
C PHE A 88 -0.67 -3.91 -18.98
N GLY A 89 -1.21 -3.59 -20.14
CA GLY A 89 -1.55 -2.22 -20.53
C GLY A 89 -2.50 -1.56 -19.52
N VAL A 90 -3.56 -2.25 -19.13
CA VAL A 90 -4.52 -1.77 -18.10
C VAL A 90 -3.82 -1.58 -16.76
N LEU A 91 -2.98 -2.54 -16.32
CA LEU A 91 -2.24 -2.43 -15.06
C LEU A 91 -1.27 -1.25 -15.09
N PHE A 92 -0.49 -1.07 -16.17
CA PHE A 92 0.45 0.04 -16.31
C PHE A 92 -0.25 1.39 -16.43
N LEU A 93 -1.44 1.44 -17.05
CA LEU A 93 -2.22 2.67 -17.14
C LEU A 93 -2.48 3.27 -15.75
N THR A 94 -2.65 2.41 -14.72
CA THR A 94 -2.83 2.88 -13.33
C THR A 94 -1.64 3.67 -12.79
N PHE A 95 -0.42 3.48 -13.28
CA PHE A 95 0.74 4.29 -12.89
C PHE A 95 0.77 5.66 -13.58
N TRP A 96 0.32 5.75 -14.82
CA TRP A 96 0.34 6.99 -15.60
C TRP A 96 -0.82 7.92 -15.28
N VAL A 97 -1.95 7.35 -14.85
CA VAL A 97 -3.11 8.16 -14.44
C VAL A 97 -2.88 8.71 -13.04
N SER A 98 -3.04 10.03 -12.89
CA SER A 98 -2.91 10.71 -11.60
C SER A 98 -3.80 10.05 -10.52
N LEU A 99 -3.29 9.99 -9.29
CA LEU A 99 -4.05 9.51 -8.13
C LEU A 99 -5.37 10.26 -7.95
N LEU A 100 -5.36 11.58 -8.14
CA LEU A 100 -6.56 12.41 -8.03
C LEU A 100 -7.59 12.01 -9.09
N VAL A 101 -7.18 11.87 -10.35
CA VAL A 101 -8.09 11.47 -11.44
C VAL A 101 -8.73 10.11 -11.16
N ARG A 102 -7.96 9.13 -10.67
CA ARG A 102 -8.48 7.82 -10.27
C ARG A 102 -9.47 7.93 -9.10
N THR A 103 -9.14 8.74 -8.10
CA THR A 103 -10.02 8.95 -6.95
C THR A 103 -11.33 9.64 -7.38
N PHE A 104 -11.26 10.66 -8.22
CA PHE A 104 -12.47 11.31 -8.76
C PHE A 104 -13.28 10.38 -9.66
N GLY A 105 -12.62 9.51 -10.44
CA GLY A 105 -13.32 8.45 -11.18
C GLY A 105 -14.16 7.56 -10.27
N TRP A 106 -13.59 7.15 -9.13
CA TRP A 106 -14.33 6.40 -8.11
C TRP A 106 -15.44 7.21 -7.45
N VAL A 107 -15.22 8.50 -7.18
CA VAL A 107 -16.29 9.40 -6.67
C VAL A 107 -17.45 9.44 -7.64
N LEU A 108 -17.21 9.70 -8.93
CA LEU A 108 -18.26 9.72 -9.95
C LEU A 108 -18.96 8.38 -10.17
N THR A 109 -18.25 7.28 -9.88
CA THR A 109 -18.81 5.93 -9.98
C THR A 109 -19.73 5.59 -8.81
N LEU A 110 -19.38 6.02 -7.60
CA LEU A 110 -20.04 5.64 -6.35
C LEU A 110 -21.06 6.65 -5.84
N GLN A 111 -21.00 7.91 -6.30
CA GLN A 111 -21.95 8.95 -5.85
C GLN A 111 -23.41 8.58 -6.20
N PRO A 112 -24.42 9.16 -5.49
CA PRO A 112 -25.82 8.97 -5.82
C PRO A 112 -26.10 9.26 -7.31
N ALA A 113 -26.82 8.37 -7.98
CA ALA A 113 -27.04 8.36 -9.41
C ALA A 113 -25.74 8.26 -10.25
N GLY A 114 -24.66 7.78 -9.68
CA GLY A 114 -23.40 7.48 -10.36
C GLY A 114 -23.46 6.26 -11.26
N ALA A 115 -22.33 5.94 -11.91
CA ALA A 115 -22.28 4.86 -12.88
C ALA A 115 -22.71 3.50 -12.31
N LEU A 116 -22.39 3.21 -11.03
CA LEU A 116 -22.79 1.95 -10.39
C LEU A 116 -24.30 1.88 -10.14
N ASP A 117 -24.91 2.96 -9.67
CA ASP A 117 -26.36 3.01 -9.44
C ASP A 117 -27.13 2.84 -10.76
N VAL A 118 -26.65 3.49 -11.83
CA VAL A 118 -27.24 3.34 -13.18
C VAL A 118 -27.15 1.91 -13.68
N LEU A 119 -25.99 1.24 -13.49
CA LEU A 119 -25.81 -0.15 -13.90
C LEU A 119 -26.63 -1.15 -13.05
N ALA A 120 -26.78 -0.86 -11.76
CA ALA A 120 -27.56 -1.68 -10.84
C ALA A 120 -29.08 -1.49 -10.99
N GLY A 121 -29.51 -0.37 -11.58
CA GLY A 121 -30.92 0.01 -11.67
C GLY A 121 -31.56 0.48 -10.36
N HIS A 122 -30.76 0.66 -9.31
CA HIS A 122 -31.19 1.18 -8.00
C HIS A 122 -30.01 1.81 -7.26
N GLN A 123 -30.29 2.61 -6.23
CA GLN A 123 -29.26 3.21 -5.39
C GLN A 123 -28.59 2.16 -4.49
N LEU A 124 -27.26 2.14 -4.48
CA LEU A 124 -26.44 1.21 -3.72
C LEU A 124 -25.89 1.84 -2.40
N ASP A 125 -26.00 3.17 -2.27
CA ASP A 125 -25.53 3.95 -1.12
C ASP A 125 -24.07 3.65 -0.71
N LEU A 126 -23.20 3.47 -1.70
CA LEU A 126 -21.78 3.11 -1.49
C LEU A 126 -20.88 4.32 -1.30
N TYR A 127 -21.35 5.53 -1.69
CA TYR A 127 -20.56 6.75 -1.57
C TYR A 127 -20.29 7.11 -0.10
N GLN A 128 -19.04 7.46 0.21
CA GLN A 128 -18.58 7.77 1.56
C GLN A 128 -18.82 6.65 2.58
N THR A 129 -18.71 5.41 2.13
CA THR A 129 -18.77 4.21 2.97
C THR A 129 -17.51 3.37 2.85
N THR A 130 -17.26 2.51 3.85
CA THR A 130 -16.14 1.56 3.78
C THR A 130 -16.25 0.59 2.59
N PRO A 131 -17.42 0.02 2.27
CA PRO A 131 -17.58 -0.83 1.08
C PRO A 131 -17.27 -0.14 -0.24
N GLY A 132 -17.46 1.17 -0.35
CA GLY A 132 -17.08 1.94 -1.53
C GLY A 132 -15.59 2.33 -1.54
N LEU A 133 -15.03 2.66 -0.36
CA LEU A 133 -13.63 3.06 -0.20
C LEU A 133 -12.65 1.91 -0.51
N VAL A 134 -12.92 0.71 0.02
CA VAL A 134 -12.00 -0.44 -0.06
C VAL A 134 -11.69 -0.84 -1.50
N PRO A 135 -12.67 -1.04 -2.41
CA PRO A 135 -12.37 -1.37 -3.81
C PRO A 135 -11.55 -0.28 -4.53
N ALA A 136 -11.81 1.00 -4.22
CA ALA A 136 -11.04 2.11 -4.78
C ALA A 136 -9.56 2.03 -4.37
N MET A 137 -9.29 1.79 -3.09
CA MET A 137 -7.92 1.63 -2.57
C MET A 137 -7.24 0.39 -3.14
N ILE A 138 -7.95 -0.75 -3.23
CA ILE A 138 -7.44 -1.98 -3.84
C ILE A 138 -7.02 -1.72 -5.28
N HIS A 139 -7.90 -1.11 -6.09
CA HIS A 139 -7.60 -0.80 -7.49
C HIS A 139 -6.33 0.06 -7.64
N ILE A 140 -6.16 1.06 -6.78
CA ILE A 140 -5.01 1.96 -6.81
C ILE A 140 -3.71 1.23 -6.44
N LEU A 141 -3.78 0.31 -5.47
CA LEU A 141 -2.62 -0.39 -4.91
C LEU A 141 -2.33 -1.74 -5.58
N LEU A 142 -3.24 -2.23 -6.41
CA LEU A 142 -3.13 -3.53 -7.09
C LEU A 142 -1.79 -3.75 -7.81
N PRO A 143 -1.24 -2.79 -8.57
CA PRO A 143 0.03 -2.99 -9.29
C PRO A 143 1.21 -3.31 -8.38
N TYR A 144 1.24 -2.76 -7.16
CA TYR A 144 2.34 -2.97 -6.21
C TYR A 144 2.43 -4.41 -5.71
N LEU A 145 1.33 -5.16 -5.77
CA LEU A 145 1.31 -6.59 -5.46
C LEU A 145 1.46 -7.44 -6.72
N VAL A 146 0.77 -7.07 -7.81
CA VAL A 146 0.76 -7.86 -9.04
C VAL A 146 2.17 -8.00 -9.62
N LEU A 147 2.95 -6.92 -9.65
CA LEU A 147 4.27 -6.94 -10.30
C LEU A 147 5.26 -7.91 -9.65
N PRO A 148 5.51 -7.89 -8.32
CA PRO A 148 6.41 -8.86 -7.69
C PRO A 148 5.89 -10.29 -7.78
N VAL A 149 4.59 -10.53 -7.59
CA VAL A 149 4.00 -11.88 -7.72
C VAL A 149 4.11 -12.40 -9.16
N TYR A 150 3.89 -11.53 -10.15
CA TYR A 150 4.06 -11.89 -11.56
C TYR A 150 5.52 -12.23 -11.88
N ALA A 151 6.48 -11.48 -11.35
CA ALA A 151 7.91 -11.77 -11.54
C ALA A 151 8.27 -13.16 -10.99
N ASP A 152 7.80 -13.52 -9.80
CA ASP A 152 8.00 -14.84 -9.22
C ASP A 152 7.34 -15.95 -10.05
N LEU A 153 6.09 -15.74 -10.48
CA LEU A 153 5.38 -16.70 -11.34
C LEU A 153 6.10 -16.94 -12.68
N ARG A 154 6.69 -15.90 -13.26
CA ARG A 154 7.46 -16.02 -14.51
C ARG A 154 8.80 -16.70 -14.30
N GLY A 155 9.35 -16.67 -13.10
CA GLY A 155 10.57 -17.38 -12.71
C GLY A 155 10.36 -18.87 -12.44
N LEU A 156 9.12 -19.36 -12.40
CA LEU A 156 8.82 -20.77 -12.17
C LEU A 156 9.31 -21.64 -13.34
N ASP A 157 10.08 -22.67 -12.99
CA ASP A 157 10.52 -23.68 -13.98
C ASP A 157 9.35 -24.63 -14.31
N ALA A 158 9.02 -24.69 -15.60
CA ALA A 158 8.03 -25.62 -16.12
C ALA A 158 8.36 -27.09 -15.82
N ALA A 159 9.64 -27.44 -15.61
CA ALA A 159 10.06 -28.78 -15.22
C ALA A 159 9.55 -29.13 -13.82
N GLN A 160 9.57 -28.19 -12.86
CA GLN A 160 9.05 -28.40 -11.51
C GLN A 160 7.54 -28.68 -11.54
N LEU A 161 6.78 -27.95 -12.36
CA LEU A 161 5.35 -28.15 -12.51
C LEU A 161 5.02 -29.53 -13.15
N ARG A 162 5.82 -29.95 -14.15
CA ARG A 162 5.67 -31.28 -14.76
C ARG A 162 6.01 -32.40 -13.78
N ALA A 163 7.09 -32.26 -13.02
CA ALA A 163 7.49 -33.25 -12.02
C ALA A 163 6.43 -33.44 -10.93
N ALA A 164 5.82 -32.36 -10.41
CA ALA A 164 4.75 -32.42 -9.44
C ALA A 164 3.52 -33.20 -9.98
N ARG A 165 3.17 -32.98 -11.26
CA ARG A 165 2.07 -33.69 -11.91
C ARG A 165 2.39 -35.17 -12.16
N SER A 166 3.62 -35.50 -12.55
CA SER A 166 4.08 -36.87 -12.79
C SER A 166 4.08 -37.73 -11.52
N LEU A 167 4.25 -37.11 -10.35
CA LEU A 167 4.16 -37.76 -9.04
C LEU A 167 2.70 -37.94 -8.54
N GLY A 168 1.71 -37.75 -9.41
CA GLY A 168 0.30 -37.90 -9.09
C GLY A 168 -0.30 -36.69 -8.38
N GLY A 169 0.40 -35.54 -8.35
CA GLY A 169 -0.09 -34.31 -7.78
C GLY A 169 -1.23 -33.71 -8.62
N GLY A 170 -2.44 -33.67 -8.07
CA GLY A 170 -3.54 -32.89 -8.66
C GLY A 170 -3.21 -31.38 -8.67
N GLU A 171 -4.04 -30.59 -9.36
CA GLU A 171 -3.83 -29.13 -9.50
C GLU A 171 -3.65 -28.41 -8.15
N TRP A 172 -4.49 -28.73 -7.17
CA TRP A 172 -4.42 -28.17 -5.82
C TRP A 172 -3.10 -28.49 -5.11
N LEU A 173 -2.62 -29.74 -5.21
CA LEU A 173 -1.36 -30.13 -4.62
C LEU A 173 -0.17 -29.42 -5.29
N THR A 174 -0.19 -29.29 -6.62
CA THR A 174 0.81 -28.55 -7.39
C THR A 174 0.85 -27.06 -6.99
N ILE A 175 -0.32 -26.43 -6.84
CA ILE A 175 -0.40 -25.03 -6.38
C ILE A 175 0.19 -24.89 -4.98
N ARG A 176 -0.19 -25.76 -4.04
CA ARG A 176 0.23 -25.66 -2.65
C ARG A 176 1.71 -25.99 -2.44
N SER A 177 2.25 -26.98 -3.18
CA SER A 177 3.61 -27.50 -2.96
C SER A 177 4.67 -26.84 -3.83
N VAL A 178 4.31 -26.27 -4.99
CA VAL A 178 5.26 -25.66 -5.93
C VAL A 178 4.97 -24.17 -6.13
N VAL A 179 3.75 -23.81 -6.54
CA VAL A 179 3.44 -22.43 -6.91
C VAL A 179 3.46 -21.51 -5.70
N LEU A 180 2.74 -21.84 -4.63
CA LEU A 180 2.60 -20.99 -3.45
C LEU A 180 3.95 -20.74 -2.73
N PRO A 181 4.82 -21.75 -2.52
CA PRO A 181 6.16 -21.48 -1.99
C PRO A 181 7.02 -20.62 -2.90
N ALA A 182 6.90 -20.79 -4.22
CA ALA A 182 7.70 -20.03 -5.18
C ALA A 182 7.29 -18.55 -5.26
N ILE A 183 5.99 -18.23 -5.17
CA ILE A 183 5.53 -16.83 -5.18
C ILE A 183 5.58 -16.16 -3.81
N ARG A 184 5.91 -16.90 -2.75
CA ARG A 184 5.91 -16.36 -1.38
C ARG A 184 6.77 -15.11 -1.21
N PRO A 185 7.99 -15.00 -1.78
CA PRO A 185 8.80 -13.79 -1.64
C PRO A 185 8.12 -12.55 -2.21
N GLY A 186 7.64 -12.61 -3.46
CA GLY A 186 6.94 -11.50 -4.10
C GLY A 186 5.59 -11.18 -3.47
N LEU A 187 4.86 -12.22 -3.01
CA LEU A 187 3.61 -12.05 -2.31
C LEU A 187 3.81 -11.27 -1.00
N VAL A 188 4.80 -11.66 -0.20
CA VAL A 188 5.14 -11.01 1.06
C VAL A 188 5.62 -9.59 0.83
N ALA A 189 6.57 -9.39 -0.10
CA ALA A 189 7.08 -8.07 -0.44
C ALA A 189 5.96 -7.14 -0.92
N GLY A 190 5.11 -7.61 -1.85
CA GLY A 190 3.97 -6.85 -2.35
C GLY A 190 2.95 -6.54 -1.28
N ALA A 191 2.61 -7.49 -0.41
CA ALA A 191 1.68 -7.29 0.70
C ALA A 191 2.19 -6.25 1.71
N VAL A 192 3.49 -6.29 2.05
CA VAL A 192 4.10 -5.30 2.94
C VAL A 192 4.09 -3.91 2.31
N ILE A 193 4.43 -3.79 1.03
CA ILE A 193 4.37 -2.51 0.31
C ILE A 193 2.94 -1.96 0.32
N VAL A 194 1.95 -2.77 -0.02
CA VAL A 194 0.53 -2.36 -0.03
C VAL A 194 0.08 -1.93 1.36
N PHE A 195 0.43 -2.68 2.40
CA PHE A 195 0.08 -2.36 3.78
C PHE A 195 0.69 -1.03 4.23
N VAL A 196 2.00 -0.84 4.02
CA VAL A 196 2.73 0.39 4.37
C VAL A 196 2.17 1.61 3.61
N LEU A 197 1.91 1.48 2.31
CA LEU A 197 1.30 2.55 1.52
C LEU A 197 -0.10 2.89 2.03
N SER A 198 -0.89 1.88 2.42
CA SER A 198 -2.25 2.07 2.95
C SER A 198 -2.27 2.81 4.27
N LEU A 199 -1.26 2.65 5.14
CA LEU A 199 -1.18 3.36 6.43
C LEU A 199 -1.09 4.88 6.26
N GLY A 200 -0.38 5.34 5.23
CA GLY A 200 -0.23 6.77 4.93
C GLY A 200 -1.25 7.32 3.92
N PHE A 201 -2.24 6.52 3.53
CA PHE A 201 -3.16 6.93 2.47
C PHE A 201 -4.10 8.04 2.94
N TYR A 202 -4.03 9.20 2.28
CA TYR A 202 -4.80 10.39 2.63
C TYR A 202 -5.90 10.69 1.61
N VAL A 203 -5.52 10.80 0.33
CA VAL A 203 -6.39 11.37 -0.72
C VAL A 203 -7.69 10.57 -0.89
N THR A 204 -7.61 9.29 -1.13
CA THR A 204 -8.81 8.46 -1.38
C THR A 204 -9.73 8.36 -0.17
N PRO A 205 -9.23 8.12 1.07
CA PRO A 205 -10.08 8.19 2.26
C PRO A 205 -10.71 9.57 2.49
N ALA A 206 -10.02 10.67 2.15
CA ALA A 206 -10.56 12.02 2.31
C ALA A 206 -11.80 12.28 1.43
N PHE A 207 -11.85 11.69 0.23
CA PHE A 207 -12.97 11.86 -0.69
C PHE A 207 -14.05 10.77 -0.56
N LEU A 208 -13.66 9.52 -0.24
CA LEU A 208 -14.54 8.36 -0.24
C LEU A 208 -14.83 7.78 1.14
N GLY A 209 -14.10 8.20 2.18
CA GLY A 209 -14.19 7.59 3.50
C GLY A 209 -15.38 8.04 4.36
N GLY A 210 -16.00 9.17 4.04
CA GLY A 210 -17.12 9.73 4.78
C GLY A 210 -16.82 10.10 6.24
N PRO A 211 -17.85 10.48 7.04
CA PRO A 211 -17.67 10.87 8.44
C PRO A 211 -17.09 9.74 9.32
N GLY A 212 -17.43 8.50 8.97
CA GLY A 212 -16.93 7.30 9.63
C GLY A 212 -15.53 6.85 9.15
N GLY A 213 -14.97 7.43 8.10
CA GLY A 213 -13.74 7.00 7.42
C GLY A 213 -12.47 7.73 7.85
N GLN A 214 -12.46 8.41 8.99
CA GLN A 214 -11.28 9.16 9.44
C GLN A 214 -10.11 8.24 9.78
N VAL A 215 -9.09 8.27 8.92
CA VAL A 215 -7.78 7.65 9.13
C VAL A 215 -6.81 8.67 9.73
N VAL A 216 -5.69 8.19 10.31
CA VAL A 216 -4.68 9.06 10.96
C VAL A 216 -4.22 10.18 10.02
N ALA A 217 -3.98 9.88 8.74
CA ALA A 217 -3.55 10.88 7.77
C ALA A 217 -4.56 12.04 7.60
N ILE A 218 -5.88 11.77 7.70
CA ILE A 218 -6.93 12.81 7.68
C ILE A 218 -6.91 13.62 8.96
N VAL A 219 -6.74 12.97 10.13
CA VAL A 219 -6.65 13.66 11.42
C VAL A 219 -5.47 14.63 11.42
N ILE A 220 -4.29 14.20 10.97
CA ILE A 220 -3.09 15.05 10.81
C ILE A 220 -3.40 16.23 9.90
N GLY A 221 -4.00 15.99 8.73
CA GLY A 221 -4.39 17.05 7.79
C GLY A 221 -5.38 18.05 8.37
N THR A 222 -6.28 17.61 9.25
CA THR A 222 -7.25 18.48 9.94
C THR A 222 -6.58 19.33 11.02
N GLN A 223 -5.69 18.75 11.81
CA GLN A 223 -4.89 19.48 12.80
C GLN A 223 -4.07 20.59 12.15
N PHE A 224 -3.35 20.24 11.10
CA PHE A 224 -2.52 21.18 10.35
C PHE A 224 -3.35 22.27 9.66
N GLY A 225 -4.39 21.89 8.89
CA GLY A 225 -5.07 22.80 7.97
C GLY A 225 -6.22 23.59 8.58
N ARG A 226 -6.96 23.01 9.54
CA ARG A 226 -8.17 23.64 10.13
C ARG A 226 -7.95 24.18 11.53
N LEU A 227 -7.21 23.46 12.35
CA LEU A 227 -6.98 23.85 13.75
C LEU A 227 -5.69 24.64 13.93
N THR A 228 -4.86 24.76 12.88
CA THR A 228 -3.54 25.43 12.93
C THR A 228 -2.64 24.91 14.07
N ASP A 229 -2.88 23.70 14.50
CA ASP A 229 -2.12 23.00 15.53
C ASP A 229 -0.97 22.22 14.87
N LEU A 230 0.14 22.94 14.66
CA LEU A 230 1.38 22.38 14.10
C LEU A 230 2.02 21.36 15.04
N GLY A 231 1.92 21.56 16.35
CA GLY A 231 2.50 20.66 17.35
C GLY A 231 1.80 19.30 17.36
N GLY A 232 0.47 19.29 17.49
CA GLY A 232 -0.33 18.07 17.45
C GLY A 232 -0.21 17.34 16.11
N ALA A 233 -0.24 18.06 14.98
CA ALA A 233 -0.03 17.47 13.66
C ALA A 233 1.35 16.81 13.53
N ALA A 234 2.39 17.49 14.00
CA ALA A 234 3.77 16.99 13.98
C ALA A 234 3.92 15.74 14.87
N ALA A 235 3.37 15.75 16.08
CA ALA A 235 3.39 14.63 17.00
C ALA A 235 2.73 13.38 16.39
N MET A 236 1.52 13.52 15.83
CA MET A 236 0.79 12.44 15.16
C MET A 236 1.53 11.92 13.92
N GLY A 237 2.15 12.84 13.13
CA GLY A 237 2.92 12.49 11.93
C GLY A 237 4.17 11.69 12.26
N VAL A 238 4.92 12.09 13.28
CA VAL A 238 6.11 11.36 13.74
C VAL A 238 5.73 9.98 14.29
N LEU A 239 4.65 9.87 15.07
CA LEU A 239 4.18 8.57 15.55
C LEU A 239 3.75 7.65 14.40
N LEU A 240 3.06 8.18 13.40
CA LEU A 240 2.70 7.40 12.22
C LEU A 240 3.94 6.94 11.45
N LEU A 241 4.94 7.80 11.30
CA LEU A 241 6.22 7.47 10.66
C LEU A 241 6.95 6.36 11.42
N VAL A 242 7.09 6.52 12.74
CA VAL A 242 7.78 5.53 13.61
C VAL A 242 7.04 4.19 13.60
N ALA A 243 5.70 4.22 13.69
CA ALA A 243 4.89 3.01 13.63
C ALA A 243 5.03 2.31 12.27
N THR A 244 4.97 3.06 11.16
CA THR A 244 5.12 2.53 9.80
C THR A 244 6.51 1.93 9.58
N LEU A 245 7.56 2.66 9.97
CA LEU A 245 8.94 2.18 9.89
C LEU A 245 9.18 0.96 10.79
N GLY A 246 8.66 0.99 12.01
CA GLY A 246 8.72 -0.15 12.93
C GLY A 246 8.04 -1.39 12.37
N LEU A 247 6.85 -1.25 11.80
CA LEU A 247 6.14 -2.35 11.14
C LEU A 247 6.91 -2.88 9.92
N TYR A 248 7.49 -1.98 9.11
CA TYR A 248 8.32 -2.39 7.98
C TYR A 248 9.56 -3.18 8.44
N LEU A 249 10.29 -2.69 9.44
CA LEU A 249 11.48 -3.36 9.98
C LEU A 249 11.14 -4.71 10.64
N LEU A 250 9.99 -4.78 11.33
CA LEU A 250 9.49 -6.05 11.87
C LEU A 250 9.16 -7.03 10.73
N ALA A 251 8.44 -6.57 9.71
CA ALA A 251 8.13 -7.38 8.54
C ALA A 251 9.41 -7.88 7.85
N ASP A 252 10.40 -7.01 7.64
CA ASP A 252 11.69 -7.39 7.05
C ASP A 252 12.43 -8.44 7.91
N ARG A 253 12.46 -8.24 9.22
CA ARG A 253 13.12 -9.18 10.16
C ARG A 253 12.48 -10.57 10.14
N PHE A 254 11.13 -10.64 10.13
CA PHE A 254 10.42 -11.93 10.19
C PHE A 254 10.24 -12.60 8.85
N LEU A 255 10.12 -11.83 7.77
CA LEU A 255 9.81 -12.31 6.44
C LEU A 255 11.03 -12.32 5.49
N GLY A 256 12.16 -11.72 5.92
CA GLY A 256 13.43 -11.75 5.19
C GLY A 256 13.39 -11.03 3.84
N ILE A 257 12.64 -9.94 3.74
CA ILE A 257 12.43 -9.19 2.50
C ILE A 257 13.78 -8.66 1.96
N GLY A 258 14.65 -8.15 2.84
CA GLY A 258 15.98 -7.64 2.47
C GLY A 258 16.90 -8.70 1.87
N ARG A 259 16.81 -9.97 2.32
CA ARG A 259 17.65 -11.06 1.80
C ARG A 259 17.35 -11.42 0.34
N SER A 260 16.11 -11.18 -0.12
CA SER A 260 15.75 -11.39 -1.53
C SER A 260 16.37 -10.35 -2.45
N TRP A 261 16.61 -9.13 -1.95
CA TRP A 261 17.32 -8.06 -2.67
C TRP A 261 18.81 -8.33 -2.78
N ASP A 262 19.46 -8.77 -1.69
CA ASP A 262 20.89 -9.13 -1.72
C ASP A 262 21.18 -10.29 -2.69
N ALA A 263 20.28 -11.27 -2.77
CA ALA A 263 20.37 -12.37 -3.71
C ALA A 263 20.16 -11.93 -5.19
N ALA A 264 19.46 -10.85 -5.43
CA ALA A 264 19.24 -10.29 -6.77
C ALA A 264 20.41 -9.40 -7.24
N VAL A 265 21.03 -8.66 -6.31
CA VAL A 265 22.15 -7.73 -6.59
C VAL A 265 23.51 -8.45 -6.60
N GLY A 266 23.67 -9.57 -5.91
CA GLY A 266 24.93 -10.32 -5.77
C GLY A 266 25.17 -11.36 -6.86
N ARG A 267 24.48 -11.29 -8.00
CA ARG A 267 24.65 -12.23 -9.14
C ARG A 267 25.49 -11.69 -10.30
N ASP A 268 26.30 -10.64 -10.06
CA ASP A 268 27.30 -10.16 -11.03
C ASP A 268 28.72 -10.50 -10.58
#